data_d0cf01e83ab6c85970785fb0191c06a9
#
_entry.id   d0cf01e83ab6c85970785fb0191c06a9
#
_cell.length_a   1.000
_cell.length_b   1.000
_cell.length_c   1.000
_cell.angle_alpha   90.00
_cell.angle_beta   90.00
_cell.angle_gamma   90.00
#
_symmetry.space_group_name_H-M   'P 1'
#
loop_
_entity.id
_entity.type
_entity.pdbx_description
1 polymer ?
#
loop_
_entity_poly.entity_id
_entity_poly.type
_entity_poly.pdbx_seq_one_letter_code
_entity_poly.pdbx_strand_id
1 'polypeptide(L)'
;LPNYANNPGIVSMKKTWETIETWDVGLDWGLFNNRLTGSFDYFVRYTYDMIGPAPELAASLGTGVPKINNADMKSYGFELELGWRDRIRDFSYGVKFVLSDSQQKILKYPNEDYNIGTYYKGQKLNNIWGYKTIGIAQSQEEMDAHLAKVDQSALGSKWGAGDIMYADLDGDGKISTGSNKLGDTGDRVILGNSTPRFNYGLTIDASWKGIDFRAFFQGIGKRDYWLQGPYFWGST
;
A
#
# COMPACT_ATOMS: atom_id res chain seq x y z
N LEU A 1 33.03 -9.35 -37.76
CA LEU A 1 32.72 -9.36 -36.36
C LEU A 1 32.23 -10.77 -35.98
N PRO A 2 32.74 -11.40 -34.92
CA PRO A 2 32.27 -12.71 -34.49
C PRO A 2 30.79 -12.62 -34.06
N ASN A 3 29.94 -13.47 -34.62
CA ASN A 3 28.56 -13.61 -34.19
C ASN A 3 28.55 -14.38 -32.85
N TYR A 4 28.18 -13.68 -31.78
CA TYR A 4 27.96 -14.30 -30.49
C TYR A 4 26.52 -14.86 -30.45
N ALA A 5 26.37 -16.14 -30.30
CA ALA A 5 25.09 -16.76 -29.97
C ALA A 5 24.94 -16.77 -28.44
N ASN A 6 23.94 -16.11 -27.92
CA ASN A 6 23.59 -16.24 -26.51
C ASN A 6 22.96 -17.63 -26.26
N ASN A 7 23.23 -18.20 -25.10
CA ASN A 7 22.53 -19.41 -24.70
C ASN A 7 21.01 -19.17 -24.68
N PRO A 8 20.19 -20.13 -25.19
CA PRO A 8 18.75 -20.00 -25.09
C PRO A 8 18.32 -19.90 -23.63
N GLY A 9 17.35 -19.04 -23.36
CA GLY A 9 16.80 -18.88 -22.00
C GLY A 9 16.16 -20.20 -21.52
N ILE A 10 16.39 -20.55 -20.26
CA ILE A 10 15.74 -21.71 -19.63
C ILE A 10 14.26 -21.37 -19.40
N VAL A 11 13.38 -22.26 -19.84
CA VAL A 11 11.93 -22.17 -19.58
C VAL A 11 11.56 -23.20 -18.52
N SER A 12 10.82 -22.79 -17.49
CA SER A 12 10.30 -23.71 -16.49
C SER A 12 9.18 -24.58 -17.08
N MET A 13 9.33 -25.88 -17.01
CA MET A 13 8.26 -26.84 -17.38
C MET A 13 7.11 -26.85 -16.35
N LYS A 14 7.29 -26.23 -15.18
CA LYS A 14 6.28 -26.14 -14.11
C LYS A 14 5.45 -24.84 -14.17
N LYS A 15 5.58 -24.09 -15.27
CA LYS A 15 4.81 -22.86 -15.44
C LYS A 15 3.35 -23.20 -15.74
N THR A 16 2.43 -22.70 -14.91
CA THR A 16 0.99 -22.92 -15.04
C THR A 16 0.24 -21.58 -15.10
N TRP A 17 -1.07 -21.66 -15.28
CA TRP A 17 -1.96 -20.50 -15.21
C TRP A 17 -2.17 -20.07 -13.75
N GLU A 18 -2.34 -18.76 -13.55
CA GLU A 18 -2.81 -18.22 -12.28
C GLU A 18 -4.29 -18.61 -12.06
N THR A 19 -4.64 -18.96 -10.85
CA THR A 19 -6.01 -19.31 -10.48
C THR A 19 -6.59 -18.24 -9.58
N ILE A 20 -7.80 -17.77 -9.91
CA ILE A 20 -8.52 -16.77 -9.12
C ILE A 20 -9.76 -17.42 -8.53
N GLU A 21 -9.88 -17.33 -7.21
CA GLU A 21 -11.07 -17.72 -6.45
C GLU A 21 -11.65 -16.48 -5.78
N THR A 22 -12.94 -16.23 -5.97
CA THR A 22 -13.62 -15.07 -5.38
C THR A 22 -14.83 -15.53 -4.59
N TRP A 23 -14.93 -15.05 -3.36
CA TRP A 23 -16.10 -15.10 -2.51
C TRP A 23 -16.67 -13.70 -2.43
N ASP A 24 -17.95 -13.59 -2.70
CA ASP A 24 -18.68 -12.33 -2.66
C ASP A 24 -20.01 -12.54 -1.96
N VAL A 25 -20.33 -11.67 -1.01
CA VAL A 25 -21.59 -11.68 -0.27
C VAL A 25 -22.16 -10.28 -0.29
N GLY A 26 -23.30 -10.13 -0.98
CA GLY A 26 -23.96 -8.85 -1.17
C GLY A 26 -25.37 -8.82 -0.57
N LEU A 27 -25.82 -7.62 -0.25
CA LEU A 27 -27.18 -7.32 0.20
C LEU A 27 -27.66 -6.04 -0.47
N ASP A 28 -28.78 -6.13 -1.16
CA ASP A 28 -29.51 -4.99 -1.71
C ASP A 28 -30.77 -4.73 -0.91
N TRP A 29 -31.12 -3.46 -0.72
CA TRP A 29 -32.34 -3.09 -0.03
C TRP A 29 -33.01 -1.86 -0.63
N GLY A 30 -34.33 -1.83 -0.50
CA GLY A 30 -35.17 -0.68 -0.82
C GLY A 30 -36.20 -0.47 0.29
N LEU A 31 -36.20 0.70 0.90
CA LEU A 31 -37.06 1.06 2.01
C LEU A 31 -37.88 2.32 1.67
N PHE A 32 -39.00 2.52 2.37
CA PHE A 32 -39.87 3.70 2.21
C PHE A 32 -40.34 3.91 0.77
N ASN A 33 -40.84 2.87 0.13
CA ASN A 33 -41.21 2.86 -1.29
C ASN A 33 -40.05 3.23 -2.21
N ASN A 34 -38.88 2.66 -1.96
CA ASN A 34 -37.62 2.89 -2.67
C ASN A 34 -37.10 4.33 -2.63
N ARG A 35 -37.50 5.11 -1.60
CA ARG A 35 -36.86 6.40 -1.34
C ARG A 35 -35.45 6.22 -0.80
N LEU A 36 -35.25 5.26 0.10
CA LEU A 36 -33.95 4.83 0.57
C LEU A 36 -33.59 3.51 -0.11
N THR A 37 -32.55 3.52 -0.91
CA THR A 37 -31.96 2.34 -1.54
C THR A 37 -30.55 2.17 -1.07
N GLY A 38 -30.05 0.96 -1.08
CA GLY A 38 -28.65 0.70 -0.82
C GLY A 38 -28.23 -0.68 -1.25
N SER A 39 -26.93 -0.84 -1.41
CA SER A 39 -26.26 -2.11 -1.56
C SER A 39 -25.02 -2.14 -0.66
N PHE A 40 -24.70 -3.31 -0.19
CA PHE A 40 -23.47 -3.59 0.53
C PHE A 40 -22.92 -4.92 0.05
N ASP A 41 -21.66 -4.92 -0.39
CA ASP A 41 -20.94 -6.09 -0.85
C ASP A 41 -19.66 -6.25 -0.06
N TYR A 42 -19.36 -7.47 0.37
CA TYR A 42 -18.09 -7.85 0.95
C TYR A 42 -17.46 -8.95 0.14
N PHE A 43 -16.24 -8.72 -0.32
CA PHE A 43 -15.54 -9.68 -1.18
C PHE A 43 -14.20 -10.11 -0.60
N VAL A 44 -13.83 -11.35 -0.94
CA VAL A 44 -12.50 -11.90 -0.71
C VAL A 44 -12.07 -12.62 -1.99
N ARG A 45 -10.96 -12.19 -2.56
CA ARG A 45 -10.37 -12.77 -3.77
C ARG A 45 -9.00 -13.34 -3.44
N TYR A 46 -8.82 -14.60 -3.73
CA TYR A 46 -7.53 -15.28 -3.70
C TYR A 46 -6.98 -15.36 -5.11
N THR A 47 -5.70 -15.06 -5.29
CA THR A 47 -4.96 -15.29 -6.53
C THR A 47 -3.83 -16.23 -6.19
N TYR A 48 -3.87 -17.43 -6.73
CA TYR A 48 -2.91 -18.50 -6.52
C TYR A 48 -2.00 -18.65 -7.71
N ASP A 49 -0.84 -19.23 -7.47
CA ASP A 49 0.14 -19.56 -8.50
C ASP A 49 0.55 -18.36 -9.36
N MET A 50 0.64 -17.19 -8.76
CA MET A 50 1.18 -15.99 -9.42
C MET A 50 2.65 -16.20 -9.75
N ILE A 51 3.07 -15.62 -10.87
CA ILE A 51 4.48 -15.68 -11.28
C ILE A 51 5.33 -14.82 -10.33
N GLY A 52 6.26 -15.46 -9.65
CA GLY A 52 7.24 -14.86 -8.76
C GLY A 52 8.69 -15.12 -9.18
N PRO A 53 9.65 -14.63 -8.40
CA PRO A 53 11.06 -14.91 -8.62
C PRO A 53 11.33 -16.40 -8.41
N ALA A 54 12.18 -16.98 -9.25
CA ALA A 54 12.64 -18.32 -9.04
C ALA A 54 13.80 -18.37 -8.03
N PRO A 55 14.05 -19.55 -7.42
CA PRO A 55 15.27 -19.74 -6.63
C PRO A 55 16.52 -19.46 -7.47
N GLU A 56 17.51 -18.85 -6.86
CA GLU A 56 18.79 -18.59 -7.52
C GLU A 56 19.40 -19.91 -8.00
N LEU A 57 19.82 -19.93 -9.26
CA LEU A 57 20.57 -21.04 -9.84
C LEU A 57 22.07 -20.69 -9.79
N ALA A 58 22.90 -21.72 -9.81
CA ALA A 58 24.34 -21.52 -9.85
C ALA A 58 24.75 -20.66 -11.04
N ALA A 59 25.58 -19.65 -10.82
CA ALA A 59 26.05 -18.71 -11.86
C ALA A 59 26.76 -19.44 -13.04
N SER A 60 27.25 -20.66 -12.81
CA SER A 60 27.88 -21.51 -13.82
C SER A 60 26.93 -21.92 -14.96
N LEU A 61 25.61 -21.77 -14.81
CA LEU A 61 24.65 -22.07 -15.87
C LEU A 61 24.66 -21.03 -17.00
N GLY A 62 25.21 -19.85 -16.79
CA GLY A 62 25.38 -18.82 -17.82
C GLY A 62 24.08 -18.29 -18.44
N THR A 63 22.94 -18.53 -17.82
CA THR A 63 21.61 -18.10 -18.29
C THR A 63 20.75 -17.58 -17.14
N GLY A 64 19.76 -16.73 -17.47
CA GLY A 64 18.84 -16.19 -16.49
C GLY A 64 17.94 -17.28 -15.88
N VAL A 65 17.56 -17.09 -14.63
CA VAL A 65 16.68 -17.99 -13.89
C VAL A 65 15.26 -17.89 -14.43
N PRO A 66 14.58 -19.00 -14.77
CA PRO A 66 13.21 -18.94 -15.26
C PRO A 66 12.25 -18.55 -14.13
N LYS A 67 11.29 -17.68 -14.43
CA LYS A 67 10.19 -17.37 -13.50
C LYS A 67 9.31 -18.60 -13.29
N ILE A 68 8.80 -18.80 -12.08
CA ILE A 68 7.93 -19.92 -11.71
C ILE A 68 6.69 -19.41 -10.97
N ASN A 69 5.67 -20.24 -10.87
CA ASN A 69 4.43 -19.95 -10.14
C ASN A 69 4.64 -20.30 -8.64
N ASN A 70 4.96 -19.31 -7.83
CA ASN A 70 5.33 -19.50 -6.41
C ASN A 70 4.88 -18.39 -5.48
N ALA A 71 3.96 -17.55 -5.93
CA ALA A 71 3.41 -16.47 -5.12
C ALA A 71 1.88 -16.54 -5.09
N ASP A 72 1.30 -16.27 -3.91
CA ASP A 72 -0.15 -16.21 -3.71
C ASP A 72 -0.51 -14.92 -2.99
N MET A 73 -1.65 -14.35 -3.32
CA MET A 73 -2.15 -13.10 -2.76
C MET A 73 -3.64 -13.20 -2.40
N LYS A 74 -4.03 -12.44 -1.41
CA LYS A 74 -5.43 -12.24 -1.02
C LYS A 74 -5.77 -10.75 -1.14
N SER A 75 -6.84 -10.44 -1.86
CA SER A 75 -7.49 -9.13 -1.85
C SER A 75 -8.82 -9.24 -1.12
N TYR A 76 -9.16 -8.28 -0.27
CA TYR A 76 -10.42 -8.28 0.46
C TYR A 76 -10.87 -6.85 0.70
N GLY A 77 -12.18 -6.65 0.73
CA GLY A 77 -12.75 -5.33 0.88
C GLY A 77 -14.26 -5.34 0.94
N PHE A 78 -14.81 -4.14 0.94
CA PHE A 78 -16.24 -3.92 0.89
C PHE A 78 -16.60 -2.75 -0.04
N GLU A 79 -17.83 -2.77 -0.52
CA GLU A 79 -18.45 -1.70 -1.28
C GLU A 79 -19.79 -1.37 -0.64
N LEU A 80 -20.11 -0.09 -0.47
CA LEU A 80 -21.36 0.41 0.08
C LEU A 80 -21.90 1.48 -0.85
N GLU A 81 -23.14 1.34 -1.23
CA GLU A 81 -23.92 2.37 -1.91
C GLU A 81 -25.16 2.71 -1.10
N LEU A 82 -25.43 3.99 -0.91
CA LEU A 82 -26.63 4.51 -0.27
C LEU A 82 -27.23 5.59 -1.14
N GLY A 83 -28.51 5.45 -1.44
CA GLY A 83 -29.27 6.43 -2.22
C GLY A 83 -30.52 6.87 -1.47
N TRP A 84 -30.71 8.17 -1.40
CA TRP A 84 -31.99 8.75 -0.99
C TRP A 84 -32.56 9.57 -2.13
N ARG A 85 -33.84 9.36 -2.47
CA ARG A 85 -34.53 10.15 -3.48
C ARG A 85 -35.97 10.41 -3.03
N ASP A 86 -36.38 11.67 -3.11
CA ASP A 86 -37.73 12.05 -2.76
C ASP A 86 -38.21 13.23 -3.61
N ARG A 87 -39.53 13.52 -3.52
CA ARG A 87 -40.17 14.62 -4.20
C ARG A 87 -41.18 15.30 -3.30
N ILE A 88 -41.08 16.61 -3.21
CA ILE A 88 -42.02 17.47 -2.49
C ILE A 88 -42.64 18.43 -3.50
N ARG A 89 -43.86 18.16 -3.93
CA ARG A 89 -44.56 18.90 -4.99
C ARG A 89 -43.72 18.95 -6.29
N ASP A 90 -43.29 20.13 -6.73
CA ASP A 90 -42.50 20.36 -7.93
C ASP A 90 -40.99 20.22 -7.70
N PHE A 91 -40.58 20.01 -6.46
CA PHE A 91 -39.18 19.88 -6.10
C PHE A 91 -38.79 18.40 -5.90
N SER A 92 -37.91 17.88 -6.75
CA SER A 92 -37.32 16.56 -6.62
C SER A 92 -35.86 16.69 -6.17
N TYR A 93 -35.43 15.82 -5.29
CA TYR A 93 -34.02 15.80 -4.85
C TYR A 93 -33.54 14.39 -4.62
N GLY A 94 -32.23 14.22 -4.76
CA GLY A 94 -31.54 12.96 -4.53
C GLY A 94 -30.16 13.17 -3.93
N VAL A 95 -29.76 12.21 -3.11
CA VAL A 95 -28.40 12.10 -2.57
C VAL A 95 -27.96 10.67 -2.77
N LYS A 96 -26.80 10.47 -3.39
CA LYS A 96 -26.16 9.17 -3.53
C LYS A 96 -24.78 9.21 -2.91
N PHE A 97 -24.52 8.30 -1.99
CA PHE A 97 -23.22 8.12 -1.35
C PHE A 97 -22.68 6.75 -1.73
N VAL A 98 -21.42 6.69 -2.10
CA VAL A 98 -20.66 5.46 -2.33
C VAL A 98 -19.41 5.46 -1.47
N LEU A 99 -19.08 4.30 -0.93
CA LEU A 99 -17.87 4.08 -0.13
C LEU A 99 -17.30 2.72 -0.45
N SER A 100 -16.03 2.66 -0.78
CA SER A 100 -15.34 1.38 -0.98
C SER A 100 -13.98 1.37 -0.29
N ASP A 101 -13.58 0.19 0.15
CA ASP A 101 -12.27 -0.03 0.73
C ASP A 101 -11.75 -1.42 0.39
N SER A 102 -10.47 -1.51 0.05
CA SER A 102 -9.83 -2.78 -0.21
C SER A 102 -8.37 -2.82 0.24
N GLN A 103 -7.92 -4.00 0.59
CA GLN A 103 -6.54 -4.29 0.97
C GLN A 103 -6.05 -5.57 0.30
N GLN A 104 -4.74 -5.64 0.07
CA GLN A 104 -4.08 -6.84 -0.44
C GLN A 104 -3.06 -7.34 0.57
N LYS A 105 -2.96 -8.66 0.69
CA LYS A 105 -2.03 -9.34 1.59
C LYS A 105 -1.36 -10.49 0.87
N ILE A 106 -0.05 -10.58 1.00
CA ILE A 106 0.74 -11.70 0.48
C ILE A 106 0.49 -12.94 1.34
N LEU A 107 0.10 -14.04 0.72
CA LEU A 107 -0.11 -15.33 1.39
C LEU A 107 1.08 -16.26 1.26
N LYS A 108 1.77 -16.18 0.11
CA LYS A 108 2.95 -16.97 -0.21
C LYS A 108 3.90 -16.15 -1.08
N TYR A 109 5.17 -16.23 -0.79
CA TYR A 109 6.24 -15.62 -1.58
C TYR A 109 7.57 -16.32 -1.26
N PRO A 110 8.49 -16.49 -2.20
CA PRO A 110 9.78 -17.15 -1.97
C PRO A 110 10.76 -16.21 -1.26
N ASN A 111 10.53 -16.01 0.01
CA ASN A 111 11.32 -15.18 0.92
C ASN A 111 11.26 -15.85 2.31
N GLU A 112 12.03 -16.93 2.46
CA GLU A 112 12.04 -17.74 3.68
C GLU A 112 12.64 -16.99 4.87
N ASP A 113 13.59 -16.11 4.59
CA ASP A 113 14.25 -15.27 5.57
C ASP A 113 13.42 -14.07 6.04
N TYR A 114 12.25 -13.85 5.45
CA TYR A 114 11.40 -12.68 5.73
C TYR A 114 12.14 -11.35 5.57
N ASN A 115 12.99 -11.24 4.56
CA ASN A 115 13.67 -9.99 4.21
C ASN A 115 12.63 -8.93 3.86
N ILE A 116 12.65 -7.78 4.56
CA ILE A 116 11.67 -6.71 4.38
C ILE A 116 11.93 -5.81 3.15
N GLY A 117 13.07 -5.98 2.48
CA GLY A 117 13.40 -5.32 1.21
C GLY A 117 12.66 -5.91 0.00
N THR A 118 11.97 -7.03 0.16
CA THR A 118 11.12 -7.64 -0.85
C THR A 118 9.80 -8.11 -0.24
N TYR A 119 8.91 -8.71 -1.04
CA TYR A 119 7.65 -9.24 -0.51
C TYR A 119 7.91 -10.42 0.43
N TYR A 120 7.09 -10.54 1.47
CA TYR A 120 7.11 -11.65 2.42
C TYR A 120 5.68 -12.08 2.80
N LYS A 121 5.55 -13.32 3.22
CA LYS A 121 4.27 -13.87 3.70
C LYS A 121 3.69 -13.04 4.85
N GLY A 122 2.45 -12.60 4.70
CA GLY A 122 1.74 -11.81 5.70
C GLY A 122 1.82 -10.29 5.47
N GLN A 123 2.68 -9.82 4.57
CA GLN A 123 2.81 -8.41 4.23
C GLN A 123 1.54 -7.88 3.58
N LYS A 124 1.09 -6.71 3.99
CA LYS A 124 0.16 -5.89 3.21
C LYS A 124 0.92 -5.18 2.11
N LEU A 125 0.38 -5.12 0.90
CA LEU A 125 1.00 -4.38 -0.18
C LEU A 125 1.10 -2.89 0.18
N ASN A 126 2.11 -2.24 -0.40
CA ASN A 126 2.32 -0.80 -0.27
C ASN A 126 2.62 -0.30 1.15
N ASN A 127 3.09 -1.17 2.06
CA ASN A 127 3.62 -0.74 3.32
C ASN A 127 4.85 0.16 3.11
N ILE A 128 4.91 1.26 3.86
CA ILE A 128 6.03 2.20 3.85
C ILE A 128 6.86 1.93 5.10
N TRP A 129 8.05 1.40 4.91
CA TRP A 129 9.04 1.19 5.96
C TRP A 129 9.92 2.42 6.12
N GLY A 130 10.23 2.80 7.35
CA GLY A 130 11.13 3.91 7.63
C GLY A 130 11.46 4.03 9.11
N TYR A 131 12.29 5.00 9.44
CA TYR A 131 12.68 5.32 10.80
C TYR A 131 11.67 6.27 11.45
N LYS A 132 11.29 5.98 12.68
CA LYS A 132 10.40 6.86 13.45
C LYS A 132 11.20 8.08 13.93
N THR A 133 10.63 9.26 13.74
CA THR A 133 11.22 10.51 14.23
C THR A 133 10.66 10.86 15.61
N ILE A 134 11.49 11.46 16.46
CA ILE A 134 11.07 12.04 17.76
C ILE A 134 10.94 13.54 17.70
N GLY A 135 11.52 14.21 16.71
CA GLY A 135 11.44 15.64 16.51
C GLY A 135 12.50 16.17 15.55
N ILE A 136 12.51 17.49 15.44
CA ILE A 136 13.55 18.26 14.75
C ILE A 136 14.30 19.03 15.83
N ALA A 137 15.62 18.90 15.89
CA ALA A 137 16.45 19.60 16.86
C ALA A 137 16.32 21.13 16.69
N GLN A 138 15.95 21.83 17.74
CA GLN A 138 15.78 23.27 17.72
C GLN A 138 17.10 24.04 17.92
N SER A 139 18.12 23.35 18.44
CA SER A 139 19.46 23.92 18.63
C SER A 139 20.54 22.86 18.45
N GLN A 140 21.80 23.29 18.35
CA GLN A 140 22.93 22.37 18.28
C GLN A 140 23.09 21.55 19.56
N GLU A 141 22.85 22.19 20.72
CA GLU A 141 22.93 21.55 22.04
C GLU A 141 21.90 20.42 22.18
N GLU A 142 20.69 20.60 21.61
CA GLU A 142 19.65 19.57 21.60
C GLU A 142 20.08 18.37 20.73
N MET A 143 20.61 18.64 19.53
CA MET A 143 21.13 17.58 18.66
C MET A 143 22.32 16.86 19.32
N ASP A 144 23.25 17.57 19.91
CA ASP A 144 24.41 16.96 20.58
C ASP A 144 23.98 16.10 21.77
N ALA A 145 22.97 16.56 22.54
CA ALA A 145 22.40 15.77 23.63
C ALA A 145 21.66 14.51 23.14
N HIS A 146 21.05 14.55 21.95
CA HIS A 146 20.49 13.39 21.31
C HIS A 146 21.58 12.43 20.84
N LEU A 147 22.57 12.91 20.10
CA LEU A 147 23.67 12.11 19.56
C LEU A 147 24.56 11.49 20.65
N ALA A 148 24.61 12.08 21.84
CA ALA A 148 25.27 11.48 22.99
C ALA A 148 24.60 10.19 23.49
N LYS A 149 23.32 9.94 23.09
CA LYS A 149 22.55 8.78 23.50
C LYS A 149 22.30 7.81 22.34
N VAL A 150 22.16 8.34 21.13
CA VAL A 150 21.76 7.58 19.94
C VAL A 150 22.68 7.96 18.79
N ASP A 151 23.45 7.00 18.32
CA ASP A 151 24.28 7.15 17.12
C ASP A 151 23.44 7.00 15.87
N GLN A 152 23.18 8.08 15.13
CA GLN A 152 22.48 8.07 13.85
C GLN A 152 23.43 8.26 12.63
N SER A 153 24.72 7.98 12.80
CA SER A 153 25.73 8.12 11.75
C SER A 153 25.48 7.25 10.52
N ALA A 154 24.74 6.16 10.65
CA ALA A 154 24.33 5.32 9.51
C ALA A 154 23.43 6.05 8.50
N LEU A 155 22.77 7.14 8.91
CA LEU A 155 21.87 7.93 8.06
C LEU A 155 22.51 9.22 7.53
N GLY A 156 23.64 9.62 8.09
CA GLY A 156 24.35 10.84 7.69
C GLY A 156 25.54 11.12 8.59
N SER A 157 26.46 11.95 8.12
CA SER A 157 27.71 12.24 8.83
C SER A 157 27.72 13.59 9.54
N LYS A 158 26.76 14.45 9.29
CA LYS A 158 26.66 15.80 9.87
C LYS A 158 25.24 16.04 10.33
N TRP A 159 25.10 16.38 11.60
CA TRP A 159 23.82 16.61 12.24
C TRP A 159 23.89 17.91 13.05
N GLY A 160 22.82 18.70 12.99
CA GLY A 160 22.77 19.98 13.67
C GLY A 160 21.36 20.48 13.94
N ALA A 161 21.25 21.74 14.37
CA ALA A 161 19.97 22.40 14.52
C ALA A 161 19.20 22.38 13.18
N GLY A 162 17.92 22.01 13.23
CA GLY A 162 17.05 21.86 12.06
C GLY A 162 17.02 20.43 11.49
N ASP A 163 17.88 19.54 11.94
CA ASP A 163 17.89 18.16 11.49
C ASP A 163 16.95 17.25 12.33
N ILE A 164 16.57 16.12 11.74
CA ILE A 164 15.68 15.14 12.36
C ILE A 164 16.45 14.31 13.41
N MET A 165 15.84 14.15 14.57
CA MET A 165 16.24 13.18 15.58
C MET A 165 15.43 11.90 15.42
N TYR A 166 16.08 10.76 15.23
CA TYR A 166 15.45 9.45 15.05
C TYR A 166 15.34 8.70 16.37
N ALA A 167 14.28 7.89 16.48
CA ALA A 167 14.05 7.05 17.65
C ALA A 167 14.83 5.75 17.54
N ASP A 168 15.66 5.47 18.54
CA ASP A 168 16.21 4.15 18.80
C ASP A 168 15.07 3.27 19.35
N LEU A 169 14.61 2.30 18.56
CA LEU A 169 13.45 1.49 18.88
C LEU A 169 13.82 0.14 19.51
N ASP A 170 14.99 -0.38 19.22
CA ASP A 170 15.46 -1.63 19.80
C ASP A 170 16.36 -1.42 21.03
N GLY A 171 16.78 -0.18 21.30
CA GLY A 171 17.49 0.23 22.51
C GLY A 171 18.97 -0.10 22.49
N ASP A 172 19.57 -0.28 21.32
CA ASP A 172 20.99 -0.61 21.17
C ASP A 172 21.91 0.63 21.13
N GLY A 173 21.32 1.83 21.15
CA GLY A 173 22.04 3.11 21.14
C GLY A 173 22.45 3.60 19.76
N LYS A 174 21.97 3.00 18.68
CA LYS A 174 22.27 3.42 17.28
C LYS A 174 21.08 3.19 16.36
N ILE A 175 20.98 4.04 15.35
CA ILE A 175 19.97 3.87 14.31
C ILE A 175 20.50 2.91 13.26
N SER A 176 19.81 1.79 13.09
CA SER A 176 20.25 0.71 12.22
C SER A 176 19.13 0.12 11.37
N THR A 177 19.50 -0.65 10.35
CA THR A 177 18.56 -1.46 9.57
C THR A 177 18.37 -2.87 10.17
N GLY A 178 19.07 -3.18 11.26
CA GLY A 178 19.19 -4.55 11.73
C GLY A 178 19.67 -5.49 10.64
N SER A 179 19.24 -6.74 10.67
CA SER A 179 19.52 -7.72 9.62
C SER A 179 18.61 -7.59 8.39
N ASN A 180 17.76 -6.57 8.31
CA ASN A 180 16.76 -6.36 7.27
C ASN A 180 15.70 -7.48 7.17
N LYS A 181 15.44 -8.17 8.26
CA LYS A 181 14.45 -9.25 8.38
C LYS A 181 13.29 -8.83 9.27
N LEU A 182 12.11 -9.41 9.08
CA LEU A 182 10.90 -9.07 9.86
C LEU A 182 11.08 -9.26 11.37
N GLY A 183 11.91 -10.20 11.81
CA GLY A 183 12.24 -10.43 13.22
C GLY A 183 13.35 -9.54 13.78
N ASP A 184 14.04 -8.81 12.91
CA ASP A 184 15.13 -7.90 13.24
C ASP A 184 15.22 -6.79 12.18
N THR A 185 14.39 -5.78 12.37
CA THR A 185 14.26 -4.62 11.48
C THR A 185 15.14 -3.45 11.89
N GLY A 186 15.92 -3.61 12.99
CA GLY A 186 16.56 -2.50 13.68
C GLY A 186 15.48 -1.47 14.06
N ASP A 187 15.75 -0.19 13.81
CA ASP A 187 14.84 0.90 14.14
C ASP A 187 13.77 1.18 13.09
N ARG A 188 13.66 0.35 12.04
CA ARG A 188 12.63 0.54 11.02
C ARG A 188 11.31 -0.08 11.44
N VAL A 189 10.24 0.67 11.20
CA VAL A 189 8.85 0.27 11.42
C VAL A 189 8.00 0.62 10.20
N ILE A 190 6.81 0.06 10.12
CA ILE A 190 5.83 0.46 9.12
C ILE A 190 5.25 1.81 9.55
N LEU A 191 5.66 2.87 8.86
CA LEU A 191 5.21 4.24 9.11
C LEU A 191 3.84 4.50 8.52
N GLY A 192 3.48 3.80 7.45
CA GLY A 192 2.22 4.01 6.75
C GLY A 192 1.98 2.99 5.64
N ASN A 193 0.95 3.27 4.85
CA ASN A 193 0.62 2.46 3.67
C ASN A 193 0.09 3.36 2.56
N SER A 194 0.64 3.25 1.35
CA SER A 194 0.28 4.10 0.23
C SER A 194 -0.97 3.64 -0.54
N THR A 195 -1.61 2.54 -0.13
CA THR A 195 -2.88 2.10 -0.71
C THR A 195 -3.97 3.12 -0.37
N PRO A 196 -4.70 3.65 -1.36
CA PRO A 196 -5.86 4.48 -1.09
C PRO A 196 -6.93 3.71 -0.33
N ARG A 197 -7.38 4.25 0.79
CA ARG A 197 -8.37 3.63 1.69
C ARG A 197 -9.60 4.52 1.80
N PHE A 198 -10.76 3.89 1.92
CA PHE A 198 -12.05 4.59 2.06
C PHE A 198 -12.27 5.57 0.91
N ASN A 199 -12.28 5.03 -0.33
CA ASN A 199 -12.65 5.80 -1.50
C ASN A 199 -14.14 6.12 -1.42
N TYR A 200 -14.51 7.38 -1.49
CA TYR A 200 -15.88 7.80 -1.38
C TYR A 200 -16.29 8.75 -2.50
N GLY A 201 -17.58 8.71 -2.80
CA GLY A 201 -18.24 9.64 -3.70
C GLY A 201 -19.57 10.10 -3.12
N LEU A 202 -19.92 11.36 -3.32
CA LEU A 202 -21.20 11.93 -2.97
C LEU A 202 -21.76 12.68 -4.17
N THR A 203 -22.95 12.27 -4.60
CA THR A 203 -23.71 12.97 -5.64
C THR A 203 -24.95 13.58 -5.00
N ILE A 204 -25.19 14.85 -5.27
CA ILE A 204 -26.41 15.56 -4.88
C ILE A 204 -27.07 16.05 -6.14
N ASP A 205 -28.33 15.72 -6.34
CA ASP A 205 -29.14 16.21 -7.44
C ASP A 205 -30.46 16.83 -6.95
N ALA A 206 -30.89 17.86 -7.64
CA ALA A 206 -32.15 18.54 -7.38
C ALA A 206 -32.76 19.06 -8.69
N SER A 207 -34.08 19.02 -8.80
CA SER A 207 -34.83 19.55 -9.95
C SER A 207 -36.05 20.34 -9.46
N TRP A 208 -36.24 21.52 -10.00
CA TRP A 208 -37.34 22.39 -9.66
C TRP A 208 -37.77 23.24 -10.87
N LYS A 209 -39.03 23.06 -11.31
CA LYS A 209 -39.66 23.86 -12.38
C LYS A 209 -38.78 24.06 -13.63
N GLY A 210 -38.12 22.98 -14.09
CA GLY A 210 -37.28 22.99 -15.29
C GLY A 210 -35.84 23.44 -15.04
N ILE A 211 -35.46 23.70 -13.79
CA ILE A 211 -34.06 23.95 -13.38
C ILE A 211 -33.51 22.69 -12.72
N ASP A 212 -32.40 22.18 -13.24
CA ASP A 212 -31.69 21.01 -12.70
C ASP A 212 -30.35 21.40 -12.10
N PHE A 213 -30.04 20.84 -10.96
CA PHE A 213 -28.78 21.00 -10.27
C PHE A 213 -28.16 19.65 -9.99
N ARG A 214 -26.86 19.50 -10.24
CA ARG A 214 -26.08 18.34 -9.82
C ARG A 214 -24.70 18.78 -9.30
N ALA A 215 -24.33 18.26 -8.14
CA ALA A 215 -22.99 18.36 -7.59
C ALA A 215 -22.42 16.95 -7.34
N PHE A 216 -21.14 16.77 -7.65
CA PHE A 216 -20.44 15.52 -7.40
C PHE A 216 -19.13 15.81 -6.65
N PHE A 217 -18.92 15.05 -5.60
CA PHE A 217 -17.69 15.07 -4.79
C PHE A 217 -17.09 13.69 -4.75
N GLN A 218 -15.79 13.59 -4.81
CA GLN A 218 -15.07 12.34 -4.59
C GLN A 218 -13.82 12.59 -3.77
N GLY A 219 -13.38 11.57 -3.04
CA GLY A 219 -12.18 11.67 -2.24
C GLY A 219 -11.69 10.32 -1.74
N ILE A 220 -10.57 10.38 -1.06
CA ILE A 220 -9.91 9.27 -0.39
C ILE A 220 -9.82 9.61 1.08
N GLY A 221 -10.35 8.75 1.96
CA GLY A 221 -10.37 9.00 3.39
C GLY A 221 -9.02 8.87 4.07
N LYS A 222 -8.15 7.98 3.56
CA LYS A 222 -6.79 7.79 4.07
C LYS A 222 -5.85 7.30 2.97
N ARG A 223 -4.69 7.92 2.90
CA ARG A 223 -3.56 7.45 2.10
C ARG A 223 -2.28 8.07 2.67
N ASP A 224 -1.27 7.25 2.91
CA ASP A 224 0.05 7.75 3.23
C ASP A 224 0.85 7.89 1.93
N TYR A 225 1.63 8.95 1.81
CA TYR A 225 2.42 9.21 0.62
C TYR A 225 3.86 9.51 1.01
N TRP A 226 4.78 8.77 0.40
CA TRP A 226 6.21 9.05 0.55
C TRP A 226 6.61 10.13 -0.45
N LEU A 227 6.91 11.31 0.06
CA LEU A 227 7.33 12.42 -0.78
C LEU A 227 8.71 12.14 -1.40
N GLN A 228 8.79 12.29 -2.69
CA GLN A 228 10.00 12.05 -3.47
C GLN A 228 10.15 13.10 -4.57
N GLY A 229 11.40 13.28 -5.02
CA GLY A 229 11.72 14.07 -6.19
C GLY A 229 12.32 15.43 -5.91
N PRO A 230 12.79 16.13 -6.96
CA PRO A 230 13.53 17.38 -6.86
C PRO A 230 12.78 18.51 -6.17
N TYR A 231 11.46 18.54 -6.31
CA TYR A 231 10.62 19.57 -5.67
C TYR A 231 10.59 19.44 -4.14
N PHE A 232 10.84 18.25 -3.61
CA PHE A 232 10.83 18.01 -2.17
C PHE A 232 12.25 18.15 -1.57
N TRP A 233 13.24 17.58 -2.25
CA TRP A 233 14.64 17.56 -1.77
C TRP A 233 15.43 18.81 -2.14
N GLY A 234 14.86 19.68 -3.00
CA GLY A 234 15.59 20.78 -3.58
C GLY A 234 16.60 20.32 -4.65
N SER A 235 17.14 21.26 -5.37
CA SER A 235 18.28 21.02 -6.26
C SER A 235 19.56 21.30 -5.45
N THR A 236 20.21 20.25 -5.01
CA THR A 236 21.58 20.33 -4.48
C THR A 236 22.58 20.20 -5.60
#